data_f27289b26cc402dc35f21ea08c4d5cbb
#
_entry.id   f27289b26cc402dc35f21ea08c4d5cbb
#
_cell.length_a   1.000
_cell.length_b   1.000
_cell.length_c   1.000
_cell.angle_alpha   90.00
_cell.angle_beta   90.00
_cell.angle_gamma   90.00
#
_symmetry.space_group_name_H-M   'P 1'
#
loop_
_entity.id
_entity.type
_entity.pdbx_description
1 polymer ?
#
loop_
_entity_poly.entity_id
_entity_poly.type
_entity_poly.pdbx_seq_one_letter_code
_entity_poly.pdbx_strand_id
1 'polypeptide(L)'
;MLTFAVLTVSSYDSVLLQQTLSQDFRKVVMAKIMRGEKSLDLLQGLLVFIAWHHHYMDTQAVSITMLLQLCLGIAGDLGLDALSRTVRSPMHKDDTWDREAKRAYLGCYYLSSNIDLMQPGKARSMSHTSTLRNYASELATSWENNSDAVFPILVDVCQYMEDVEETFRNQPEQAVVVRTQVKRLSDKWESIQLAIKLRVNEFSKQKQYTTRTQY
;
A
#
# COMPACT_ATOMS: atom_id res chain seq x y z
N MET A 1 -6.30 12.20 11.87
CA MET A 1 -6.50 12.28 10.39
C MET A 1 -7.11 11.01 9.83
N LEU A 2 -6.68 9.84 10.32
CA LEU A 2 -7.24 8.55 9.87
C LEU A 2 -8.77 8.49 10.04
N THR A 3 -9.30 8.81 11.22
CA THR A 3 -10.75 8.84 11.46
C THR A 3 -11.49 9.76 10.49
N PHE A 4 -10.91 10.92 10.18
CA PHE A 4 -11.51 11.86 9.23
C PHE A 4 -11.55 11.28 7.80
N ALA A 5 -10.47 10.63 7.36
CA ALA A 5 -10.44 9.95 6.07
C ALA A 5 -11.48 8.83 6.00
N VAL A 6 -11.59 8.01 7.06
CA VAL A 6 -12.59 6.93 7.14
C VAL A 6 -14.00 7.49 7.07
N LEU A 7 -14.32 8.58 7.79
CA LEU A 7 -15.62 9.25 7.72
C LEU A 7 -15.92 9.75 6.31
N THR A 8 -14.93 10.35 5.63
CA THR A 8 -15.07 10.82 4.24
C THR A 8 -15.41 9.67 3.30
N VAL A 9 -14.71 8.54 3.43
CA VAL A 9 -14.93 7.36 2.59
C VAL A 9 -16.28 6.71 2.89
N SER A 10 -16.64 6.56 4.18
CA SER A 10 -17.89 5.90 4.58
C SER A 10 -19.15 6.70 4.27
N SER A 11 -19.02 7.98 3.94
CA SER A 11 -20.15 8.86 3.58
C SER A 11 -20.58 8.72 2.10
N TYR A 12 -20.25 7.60 1.44
CA TYR A 12 -20.53 7.37 0.01
C TYR A 12 -22.02 7.43 -0.35
N ASP A 13 -22.93 7.16 0.60
CA ASP A 13 -24.39 7.24 0.41
C ASP A 13 -24.90 8.68 0.25
N SER A 14 -24.11 9.67 0.67
CA SER A 14 -24.46 11.10 0.58
C SER A 14 -23.37 11.88 -0.16
N VAL A 15 -23.56 12.05 -1.46
CA VAL A 15 -22.60 12.74 -2.35
C VAL A 15 -22.22 14.13 -1.83
N LEU A 16 -23.20 14.91 -1.38
CA LEU A 16 -22.97 16.28 -0.88
C LEU A 16 -22.12 16.27 0.40
N LEU A 17 -22.44 15.37 1.35
CA LEU A 17 -21.68 15.22 2.59
C LEU A 17 -20.25 14.75 2.28
N GLN A 18 -20.10 13.76 1.42
CA GLN A 18 -18.79 13.23 1.04
C GLN A 18 -17.93 14.30 0.37
N GLN A 19 -18.48 15.09 -0.54
CA GLN A 19 -17.76 16.22 -1.17
C GLN A 19 -17.30 17.26 -0.14
N THR A 20 -18.19 17.64 0.78
CA THR A 20 -17.85 18.59 1.85
C THR A 20 -16.73 18.04 2.75
N LEU A 21 -16.86 16.80 3.22
CA LEU A 21 -15.82 16.15 4.03
C LEU A 21 -14.50 16.01 3.28
N SER A 22 -14.53 15.68 1.99
CA SER A 22 -13.35 15.58 1.15
C SER A 22 -12.63 16.94 1.01
N GLN A 23 -13.37 18.03 0.82
CA GLN A 23 -12.80 19.38 0.77
C GLN A 23 -12.18 19.79 2.10
N ASP A 24 -12.87 19.54 3.20
CA ASP A 24 -12.38 19.90 4.53
C ASP A 24 -11.20 19.03 4.95
N PHE A 25 -11.20 17.72 4.60
CA PHE A 25 -10.05 16.85 4.80
C PHE A 25 -8.80 17.43 4.12
N ARG A 26 -8.90 17.84 2.84
CA ARG A 26 -7.79 18.44 2.10
C ARG A 26 -7.29 19.74 2.75
N LYS A 27 -8.19 20.63 3.19
CA LYS A 27 -7.80 21.86 3.89
C LYS A 27 -7.03 21.58 5.18
N VAL A 28 -7.49 20.61 5.98
CA VAL A 28 -6.86 20.24 7.23
C VAL A 28 -5.50 19.59 6.98
N VAL A 29 -5.40 18.68 6.00
CA VAL A 29 -4.13 18.07 5.61
C VAL A 29 -3.10 19.12 5.20
N MET A 30 -3.48 20.03 4.30
CA MET A 30 -2.58 21.09 3.85
C MET A 30 -2.14 22.00 4.99
N ALA A 31 -3.06 22.38 5.88
CA ALA A 31 -2.71 23.17 7.05
C ALA A 31 -1.72 22.47 7.98
N LYS A 32 -1.88 21.17 8.21
CA LYS A 32 -0.95 20.36 9.02
C LYS A 32 0.43 20.26 8.37
N ILE A 33 0.49 19.98 7.07
CA ILE A 33 1.75 19.90 6.32
C ILE A 33 2.49 21.25 6.36
N MET A 34 1.78 22.37 6.15
CA MET A 34 2.38 23.71 6.20
C MET A 34 2.89 24.09 7.60
N ARG A 35 2.38 23.49 8.66
CA ARG A 35 2.89 23.61 10.02
C ARG A 35 4.06 22.67 10.32
N GLY A 36 4.46 21.83 9.36
CA GLY A 36 5.52 20.83 9.54
C GLY A 36 5.09 19.64 10.43
N GLU A 37 3.78 19.42 10.60
CA GLU A 37 3.31 18.27 11.38
C GLU A 37 3.56 16.97 10.60
N LYS A 38 4.19 15.99 11.29
CA LYS A 38 4.53 14.67 10.76
C LYS A 38 4.06 13.63 11.74
N SER A 39 3.10 12.81 11.33
CA SER A 39 2.59 11.73 12.19
C SER A 39 2.13 10.54 11.36
N LEU A 40 2.17 9.37 11.98
CA LEU A 40 1.66 8.15 11.37
C LEU A 40 0.15 8.26 11.07
N ASP A 41 -0.62 8.89 11.97
CA ASP A 41 -2.06 9.16 11.78
C ASP A 41 -2.33 10.05 10.54
N LEU A 42 -1.46 11.03 10.26
CA LEU A 42 -1.56 11.86 9.06
C LEU A 42 -1.29 11.02 7.80
N LEU A 43 -0.24 10.20 7.82
CA LEU A 43 0.11 9.31 6.72
C LEU A 43 -1.00 8.28 6.44
N GLN A 44 -1.48 7.60 7.47
CA GLN A 44 -2.57 6.62 7.34
C GLN A 44 -3.85 7.26 6.79
N GLY A 45 -4.20 8.46 7.26
CA GLY A 45 -5.34 9.21 6.74
C GLY A 45 -5.20 9.54 5.25
N LEU A 46 -4.02 9.98 4.82
CA LEU A 46 -3.74 10.24 3.41
C LEU A 46 -3.81 8.97 2.56
N LEU A 47 -3.24 7.86 3.03
CA LEU A 47 -3.28 6.59 2.31
C LEU A 47 -4.73 6.11 2.09
N VAL A 48 -5.57 6.16 3.11
CA VAL A 48 -7.00 5.83 2.99
C VAL A 48 -7.68 6.77 2.01
N PHE A 49 -7.44 8.08 2.10
CA PHE A 49 -8.02 9.07 1.21
C PHE A 49 -7.63 8.84 -0.25
N ILE A 50 -6.37 8.50 -0.54
CA ILE A 50 -5.87 8.20 -1.89
C ILE A 50 -6.47 6.89 -2.40
N ALA A 51 -6.51 5.84 -1.60
CA ALA A 51 -7.01 4.53 -1.99
C ALA A 51 -8.46 4.58 -2.48
N TRP A 52 -9.26 5.50 -1.94
CA TRP A 52 -10.67 5.67 -2.28
C TRP A 52 -10.96 6.91 -3.13
N HIS A 53 -9.93 7.54 -3.71
CA HIS A 53 -10.04 8.79 -4.45
C HIS A 53 -11.05 8.74 -5.61
N HIS A 54 -11.21 7.59 -6.25
CA HIS A 54 -12.17 7.40 -7.36
C HIS A 54 -13.64 7.58 -6.95
N HIS A 55 -13.97 7.50 -5.67
CA HIS A 55 -15.34 7.68 -5.17
C HIS A 55 -15.76 9.15 -5.02
N TYR A 56 -14.82 10.10 -4.94
CA TYR A 56 -15.09 11.52 -4.76
C TYR A 56 -14.31 12.41 -5.74
N MET A 57 -14.17 11.93 -6.97
CA MET A 57 -13.48 12.67 -8.01
C MET A 57 -14.05 14.08 -8.19
N ASP A 58 -13.30 15.05 -7.72
CA ASP A 58 -13.50 16.46 -8.03
C ASP A 58 -12.47 16.83 -9.11
N THR A 59 -12.93 17.27 -10.27
CA THR A 59 -12.09 17.64 -11.42
C THR A 59 -11.12 18.79 -11.13
N GLN A 60 -11.35 19.56 -10.07
CA GLN A 60 -10.48 20.63 -9.58
C GLN A 60 -9.59 20.19 -8.41
N ALA A 61 -9.58 18.92 -8.07
CA ALA A 61 -8.85 18.41 -6.93
C ALA A 61 -7.33 18.35 -7.15
N VAL A 62 -6.60 18.36 -6.05
CA VAL A 62 -5.16 18.09 -6.03
C VAL A 62 -4.88 16.73 -6.70
N SER A 63 -3.89 16.70 -7.59
CA SER A 63 -3.50 15.46 -8.28
C SER A 63 -3.21 14.33 -7.30
N ILE A 64 -3.72 13.15 -7.59
CA ILE A 64 -3.45 11.93 -6.81
C ILE A 64 -1.94 11.65 -6.70
N THR A 65 -1.18 11.94 -7.75
CA THR A 65 0.28 11.81 -7.76
C THR A 65 0.92 12.77 -6.74
N MET A 66 0.43 14.00 -6.64
CA MET A 66 0.93 14.96 -5.66
C MET A 66 0.64 14.50 -4.23
N LEU A 67 -0.56 13.98 -3.97
CA LEU A 67 -0.91 13.42 -2.66
C LEU A 67 -0.04 12.22 -2.32
N LEU A 68 0.26 11.36 -3.29
CA LEU A 68 1.19 10.24 -3.10
C LEU A 68 2.59 10.72 -2.74
N GLN A 69 3.13 11.74 -3.43
CA GLN A 69 4.45 12.28 -3.10
C GLN A 69 4.50 12.87 -1.68
N LEU A 70 3.41 13.47 -1.21
CA LEU A 70 3.30 13.90 0.19
C LEU A 70 3.34 12.70 1.16
N CYS A 71 2.66 11.60 0.85
CA CYS A 71 2.76 10.37 1.65
C CYS A 71 4.19 9.85 1.72
N LEU A 72 4.89 9.78 0.58
CA LEU A 72 6.27 9.30 0.52
C LEU A 72 7.23 10.22 1.29
N GLY A 73 7.03 11.54 1.20
CA GLY A 73 7.77 12.52 1.99
C GLY A 73 7.57 12.32 3.49
N ILE A 74 6.32 12.17 3.95
CA ILE A 74 6.02 11.91 5.36
C ILE A 74 6.60 10.57 5.81
N ALA A 75 6.50 9.51 4.99
CA ALA A 75 7.07 8.20 5.30
C ALA A 75 8.60 8.25 5.46
N GLY A 76 9.29 9.00 4.58
CA GLY A 76 10.73 9.26 4.68
C GLY A 76 11.10 10.03 5.95
N ASP A 77 10.35 11.10 6.25
CA ASP A 77 10.56 11.92 7.45
C ASP A 77 10.33 11.14 8.77
N LEU A 78 9.45 10.15 8.75
CA LEU A 78 9.22 9.22 9.86
C LEU A 78 10.26 8.08 9.92
N GLY A 79 11.11 7.95 8.89
CA GLY A 79 12.15 6.91 8.80
C GLY A 79 11.57 5.51 8.63
N LEU A 80 10.43 5.37 7.93
CA LEU A 80 9.74 4.08 7.81
C LEU A 80 10.49 3.07 6.94
N ASP A 81 11.40 3.52 6.09
CA ASP A 81 12.27 2.69 5.25
C ASP A 81 13.36 1.95 6.05
N ALA A 82 13.64 2.39 7.28
CA ALA A 82 14.75 1.92 8.08
C ALA A 82 14.36 1.46 9.51
N LEU A 83 13.09 1.12 9.74
CA LEU A 83 12.59 0.72 11.08
C LEU A 83 13.39 -0.43 11.71
N SER A 84 13.85 -1.38 10.90
CA SER A 84 14.66 -2.51 11.38
C SER A 84 16.12 -2.14 11.72
N ARG A 85 16.62 -0.99 11.24
CA ARG A 85 18.01 -0.55 11.40
C ARG A 85 18.20 0.42 12.55
N THR A 86 17.14 1.11 12.95
CA THR A 86 17.21 2.00 14.09
C THR A 86 17.19 1.17 15.36
N VAL A 87 18.36 1.09 16.04
CA VAL A 87 18.44 0.69 17.43
C VAL A 87 17.73 1.78 18.23
N ARG A 88 16.39 1.72 18.24
CA ARG A 88 15.59 2.57 19.12
C ARG A 88 15.94 2.20 20.54
N SER A 89 16.22 3.22 21.34
CA SER A 89 16.49 3.09 22.78
C SER A 89 15.52 2.11 23.42
N PRO A 90 15.97 1.17 24.27
CA PRO A 90 15.15 0.07 24.80
C PRO A 90 13.90 0.52 25.57
N MET A 91 13.72 1.82 25.80
CA MET A 91 12.64 2.38 26.61
C MET A 91 11.29 2.57 25.91
N HIS A 92 11.18 2.43 24.57
CA HIS A 92 9.91 2.58 23.82
C HIS A 92 9.84 1.61 22.65
N LYS A 93 9.78 0.31 22.95
CA LYS A 93 9.22 -0.67 22.00
C LYS A 93 7.69 -0.69 22.16
N ASP A 94 7.02 0.30 21.62
CA ASP A 94 5.61 0.15 21.32
C ASP A 94 5.49 -0.71 20.04
N ASP A 95 5.39 -2.03 20.23
CA ASP A 95 5.27 -3.01 19.15
C ASP A 95 4.07 -2.69 18.25
N THR A 96 3.05 -2.03 18.79
CA THR A 96 1.86 -1.61 18.04
C THR A 96 2.21 -0.52 17.04
N TRP A 97 2.94 0.53 17.46
CA TRP A 97 3.37 1.60 16.56
C TRP A 97 4.27 1.07 15.42
N ASP A 98 5.19 0.16 15.73
CA ASP A 98 6.09 -0.43 14.74
C ASP A 98 5.32 -1.23 13.68
N ARG A 99 4.32 -2.03 14.07
CA ARG A 99 3.46 -2.77 13.15
C ARG A 99 2.59 -1.84 12.29
N GLU A 100 2.01 -0.81 12.88
CA GLU A 100 1.22 0.18 12.13
C GLU A 100 2.10 0.95 11.13
N ALA A 101 3.32 1.31 11.50
CA ALA A 101 4.28 1.97 10.64
C ALA A 101 4.68 1.07 9.44
N LYS A 102 4.90 -0.22 9.66
CA LYS A 102 5.15 -1.20 8.59
C LYS A 102 3.95 -1.34 7.65
N ARG A 103 2.72 -1.42 8.20
CA ARG A 103 1.49 -1.44 7.37
C ARG A 103 1.37 -0.18 6.52
N ALA A 104 1.63 0.99 7.08
CA ALA A 104 1.58 2.25 6.36
C ALA A 104 2.64 2.32 5.25
N TYR A 105 3.86 1.84 5.51
CA TYR A 105 4.93 1.80 4.51
C TYR A 105 4.60 0.84 3.34
N LEU A 106 4.04 -0.33 3.63
CA LEU A 106 3.53 -1.25 2.61
C LEU A 106 2.35 -0.64 1.83
N GLY A 107 1.50 0.15 2.49
CA GLY A 107 0.44 0.93 1.85
C GLY A 107 0.98 1.97 0.87
N CYS A 108 2.06 2.67 1.22
CA CYS A 108 2.76 3.58 0.31
C CYS A 108 3.24 2.85 -0.95
N TYR A 109 3.88 1.70 -0.78
CA TYR A 109 4.37 0.90 -1.90
C TYR A 109 3.24 0.40 -2.81
N TYR A 110 2.15 -0.12 -2.22
CA TYR A 110 0.99 -0.58 -2.97
C TYR A 110 0.36 0.52 -3.80
N LEU A 111 0.09 1.68 -3.20
CA LEU A 111 -0.50 2.82 -3.91
C LEU A 111 0.43 3.38 -4.98
N SER A 112 1.72 3.48 -4.68
CA SER A 112 2.74 3.90 -5.64
C SER A 112 2.75 2.99 -6.87
N SER A 113 2.82 1.67 -6.66
CA SER A 113 2.84 0.68 -7.73
C SER A 113 1.60 0.79 -8.65
N ASN A 114 0.41 0.98 -8.07
CA ASN A 114 -0.83 1.11 -8.84
C ASN A 114 -0.94 2.44 -9.58
N ILE A 115 -0.55 3.56 -8.94
CA ILE A 115 -0.62 4.89 -9.56
C ILE A 115 0.41 5.04 -10.68
N ASP A 116 1.62 4.51 -10.48
CA ASP A 116 2.70 4.54 -11.49
C ASP A 116 2.30 3.78 -12.77
N LEU A 117 1.56 2.67 -12.64
CA LEU A 117 1.00 1.94 -13.79
C LEU A 117 0.02 2.77 -14.63
N MET A 118 -0.72 3.68 -14.00
CA MET A 118 -1.64 4.58 -14.72
C MET A 118 -0.91 5.70 -15.46
N GLN A 119 0.39 5.84 -15.27
CA GLN A 119 1.22 6.92 -15.83
C GLN A 119 2.47 6.38 -16.56
N PRO A 120 2.28 5.59 -17.63
CA PRO A 120 3.39 4.99 -18.34
C PRO A 120 4.39 6.05 -18.82
N GLY A 121 5.68 5.76 -18.72
CA GLY A 121 6.77 6.64 -19.13
C GLY A 121 7.27 7.60 -18.05
N LYS A 122 6.63 7.70 -16.89
CA LYS A 122 7.17 8.44 -15.74
C LYS A 122 8.13 7.57 -14.92
N ALA A 123 9.03 8.26 -14.20
CA ALA A 123 9.86 7.57 -13.22
C ALA A 123 8.99 7.00 -12.09
N ARG A 124 9.35 5.82 -11.62
CA ARG A 124 8.64 5.15 -10.55
C ARG A 124 8.79 5.92 -9.24
N SER A 125 7.70 6.09 -8.52
CA SER A 125 7.68 6.83 -7.24
C SER A 125 8.33 6.03 -6.11
N MET A 126 8.14 4.70 -6.11
CA MET A 126 8.72 3.78 -5.15
C MET A 126 8.97 2.43 -5.83
N SER A 127 10.12 1.81 -5.58
CA SER A 127 10.49 0.50 -6.14
C SER A 127 10.57 -0.56 -5.06
N HIS A 128 10.45 -1.83 -5.47
CA HIS A 128 10.60 -2.97 -4.58
C HIS A 128 11.96 -2.97 -3.86
N THR A 129 11.93 -3.26 -2.56
CA THR A 129 13.12 -3.41 -1.71
C THR A 129 13.00 -4.65 -0.82
N SER A 130 14.15 -5.16 -0.34
CA SER A 130 14.16 -6.24 0.66
C SER A 130 13.46 -5.83 1.97
N THR A 131 13.48 -4.55 2.33
CA THR A 131 12.76 -4.00 3.50
C THR A 131 11.26 -4.24 3.39
N LEU A 132 10.65 -3.99 2.23
CA LEU A 132 9.21 -4.24 2.00
C LEU A 132 8.86 -5.72 2.20
N ARG A 133 9.68 -6.62 1.63
CA ARG A 133 9.49 -8.06 1.79
C ARG A 133 9.62 -8.50 3.25
N ASN A 134 10.60 -7.97 3.97
CA ASN A 134 10.79 -8.29 5.39
C ASN A 134 9.61 -7.81 6.22
N TYR A 135 9.13 -6.57 6.03
CA TYR A 135 7.96 -6.04 6.74
C TYR A 135 6.69 -6.86 6.46
N ALA A 136 6.47 -7.23 5.20
CA ALA A 136 5.34 -8.08 4.83
C ALA A 136 5.41 -9.45 5.53
N SER A 137 6.58 -10.07 5.57
CA SER A 137 6.79 -11.36 6.23
C SER A 137 6.62 -11.28 7.75
N GLU A 138 7.18 -10.24 8.39
CA GLU A 138 7.06 -10.01 9.82
C GLU A 138 5.60 -9.79 10.24
N LEU A 139 4.85 -8.98 9.51
CA LEU A 139 3.42 -8.75 9.76
C LEU A 139 2.60 -10.03 9.57
N ALA A 140 2.87 -10.79 8.52
CA ALA A 140 2.15 -12.05 8.25
C ALA A 140 2.38 -13.11 9.32
N THR A 141 3.50 -13.06 10.04
CA THR A 141 3.82 -13.99 11.14
C THR A 141 3.38 -13.52 12.51
N SER A 142 3.02 -12.23 12.67
CA SER A 142 2.65 -11.66 13.96
C SER A 142 1.29 -12.11 14.48
N TRP A 143 0.40 -12.62 13.60
CA TRP A 143 -0.96 -13.08 13.90
C TRP A 143 -1.87 -12.05 14.59
N GLU A 144 -1.51 -10.78 14.59
CA GLU A 144 -2.32 -9.73 15.20
C GLU A 144 -3.60 -9.48 14.40
N ASN A 145 -3.46 -9.38 13.08
CA ASN A 145 -4.59 -9.25 12.16
C ASN A 145 -4.51 -10.32 11.08
N ASN A 146 -5.58 -11.07 10.89
CA ASN A 146 -5.66 -12.08 9.83
C ASN A 146 -5.40 -11.50 8.43
N SER A 147 -5.74 -10.23 8.21
CA SER A 147 -5.50 -9.53 6.94
C SER A 147 -4.01 -9.32 6.63
N ASP A 148 -3.14 -9.26 7.64
CA ASP A 148 -1.71 -9.07 7.44
C ASP A 148 -1.05 -10.23 6.68
N ALA A 149 -1.65 -11.42 6.75
CA ALA A 149 -1.23 -12.60 6.01
C ALA A 149 -1.28 -12.42 4.47
N VAL A 150 -1.94 -11.39 3.97
CA VAL A 150 -2.03 -11.06 2.54
C VAL A 150 -0.83 -10.23 2.06
N PHE A 151 -0.13 -9.51 2.94
CA PHE A 151 0.95 -8.60 2.55
C PHE A 151 2.06 -9.23 1.72
N PRO A 152 2.57 -10.44 2.02
CA PRO A 152 3.60 -11.06 1.18
C PRO A 152 3.15 -11.22 -0.28
N ILE A 153 1.91 -11.68 -0.49
CA ILE A 153 1.33 -11.84 -1.82
C ILE A 153 1.17 -10.49 -2.52
N LEU A 154 0.70 -9.47 -1.77
CA LEU A 154 0.53 -8.12 -2.29
C LEU A 154 1.87 -7.54 -2.78
N VAL A 155 2.94 -7.72 -2.01
CA VAL A 155 4.30 -7.29 -2.39
C VAL A 155 4.77 -8.04 -3.63
N ASP A 156 4.54 -9.36 -3.72
CA ASP A 156 4.93 -10.17 -4.87
C ASP A 156 4.16 -9.75 -6.15
N VAL A 157 2.87 -9.43 -6.04
CA VAL A 157 2.06 -8.91 -7.16
C VAL A 157 2.60 -7.55 -7.63
N CYS A 158 2.84 -6.61 -6.71
CA CYS A 158 3.39 -5.31 -7.06
C CYS A 158 4.77 -5.44 -7.72
N GLN A 159 5.65 -6.30 -7.19
CA GLN A 159 6.94 -6.57 -7.81
C GLN A 159 6.81 -7.22 -9.19
N TYR A 160 5.84 -8.12 -9.38
CA TYR A 160 5.55 -8.69 -10.68
C TYR A 160 5.16 -7.61 -11.71
N MET A 161 4.30 -6.67 -11.30
CA MET A 161 3.90 -5.56 -12.16
C MET A 161 5.09 -4.66 -12.52
N GLU A 162 6.01 -4.44 -11.60
CA GLU A 162 7.28 -3.75 -11.87
C GLU A 162 8.13 -4.48 -12.92
N ASP A 163 8.31 -5.79 -12.75
CA ASP A 163 9.08 -6.62 -13.68
C ASP A 163 8.48 -6.61 -15.10
N VAL A 164 7.14 -6.66 -15.19
CA VAL A 164 6.44 -6.57 -16.49
C VAL A 164 6.73 -5.22 -17.14
N GLU A 165 6.52 -4.12 -16.42
CA GLU A 165 6.74 -2.78 -16.95
C GLU A 165 8.19 -2.58 -17.39
N GLU A 166 9.17 -2.96 -16.55
CA GLU A 166 10.58 -2.81 -16.86
C GLU A 166 10.98 -3.65 -18.09
N THR A 167 10.46 -4.88 -18.19
CA THR A 167 10.73 -5.77 -19.31
C THR A 167 10.26 -5.19 -20.64
N PHE A 168 9.10 -4.54 -20.67
CA PHE A 168 8.51 -4.02 -21.90
C PHE A 168 8.79 -2.54 -22.18
N ARG A 169 9.26 -1.78 -21.18
CA ARG A 169 9.67 -0.38 -21.36
C ARG A 169 10.82 -0.24 -22.38
N ASN A 170 11.77 -1.14 -22.35
CA ASN A 170 12.98 -1.13 -23.19
C ASN A 170 12.83 -1.87 -24.52
N GLN A 171 11.62 -2.30 -24.89
CA GLN A 171 11.25 -3.01 -26.13
C GLN A 171 12.40 -3.84 -26.71
N PRO A 172 12.62 -5.07 -26.25
CA PRO A 172 13.67 -5.91 -26.81
C PRO A 172 13.35 -6.20 -28.30
N GLU A 173 14.21 -5.77 -29.21
CA GLU A 173 13.99 -5.92 -30.65
C GLU A 173 14.05 -7.39 -31.12
N GLN A 174 14.68 -8.26 -30.35
CA GLN A 174 14.87 -9.66 -30.71
C GLN A 174 13.71 -10.54 -30.22
N ALA A 175 13.00 -11.17 -31.14
CA ALA A 175 11.86 -12.06 -30.85
C ALA A 175 12.18 -13.20 -29.87
N VAL A 176 13.44 -13.73 -29.87
CA VAL A 176 13.89 -14.76 -28.94
C VAL A 176 13.97 -14.24 -27.51
N VAL A 177 14.45 -12.99 -27.33
CA VAL A 177 14.55 -12.35 -26.01
C VAL A 177 13.15 -12.10 -25.46
N VAL A 178 12.24 -11.57 -26.29
CA VAL A 178 10.83 -11.35 -25.91
C VAL A 178 10.19 -12.66 -25.44
N ARG A 179 10.35 -13.74 -26.22
CA ARG A 179 9.76 -15.05 -25.87
C ARG A 179 10.28 -15.58 -24.53
N THR A 180 11.58 -15.45 -24.29
CA THR A 180 12.22 -15.87 -23.03
C THR A 180 11.70 -15.07 -21.85
N GLN A 181 11.57 -13.75 -22.00
CA GLN A 181 11.05 -12.87 -20.95
C GLN A 181 9.57 -13.14 -20.66
N VAL A 182 8.74 -13.32 -21.69
CA VAL A 182 7.33 -13.70 -21.53
C VAL A 182 7.20 -15.02 -20.77
N LYS A 183 8.01 -16.03 -21.10
CA LYS A 183 8.01 -17.31 -20.37
C LYS A 183 8.37 -17.10 -18.90
N ARG A 184 9.44 -16.37 -18.60
CA ARG A 184 9.86 -16.07 -17.21
C ARG A 184 8.74 -15.38 -16.42
N LEU A 185 8.09 -14.40 -17.03
CA LEU A 185 6.96 -13.69 -16.40
C LEU A 185 5.75 -14.61 -16.20
N SER A 186 5.45 -15.50 -17.17
CA SER A 186 4.39 -16.49 -17.03
C SER A 186 4.64 -17.44 -15.86
N ASP A 187 5.86 -18.01 -15.77
CA ASP A 187 6.24 -18.92 -14.68
C ASP A 187 6.14 -18.21 -13.31
N LYS A 188 6.57 -16.95 -13.23
CA LYS A 188 6.45 -16.13 -12.00
C LYS A 188 4.98 -15.89 -11.64
N TRP A 189 4.12 -15.58 -12.61
CA TRP A 189 2.70 -15.37 -12.39
C TRP A 189 2.00 -16.64 -11.90
N GLU A 190 2.31 -17.80 -12.47
CA GLU A 190 1.78 -19.09 -12.01
C GLU A 190 2.15 -19.37 -10.55
N SER A 191 3.37 -19.05 -10.14
CA SER A 191 3.82 -19.16 -8.75
C SER A 191 3.00 -18.26 -7.82
N ILE A 192 2.74 -17.00 -8.21
CA ILE A 192 1.90 -16.07 -7.43
C ILE A 192 0.47 -16.58 -7.34
N GLN A 193 -0.12 -17.07 -8.44
CA GLN A 193 -1.45 -17.63 -8.45
C GLN A 193 -1.57 -18.84 -7.50
N LEU A 194 -0.56 -19.70 -7.45
CA LEU A 194 -0.54 -20.82 -6.53
C LEU A 194 -0.52 -20.34 -5.07
N ALA A 195 0.31 -19.35 -4.75
CA ALA A 195 0.37 -18.75 -3.42
C ALA A 195 -0.99 -18.14 -3.00
N ILE A 196 -1.68 -17.44 -3.91
CA ILE A 196 -3.03 -16.90 -3.68
C ILE A 196 -4.02 -18.04 -3.36
N LYS A 197 -4.03 -19.09 -4.19
CA LYS A 197 -4.94 -20.24 -3.99
C LYS A 197 -4.72 -20.92 -2.65
N LEU A 198 -3.47 -21.13 -2.26
CA LEU A 198 -3.13 -21.73 -0.97
C LEU A 198 -3.63 -20.86 0.19
N ARG A 199 -3.43 -19.56 0.12
CA ARG A 199 -3.85 -18.62 1.17
C ARG A 199 -5.38 -18.53 1.27
N VAL A 200 -6.10 -18.48 0.16
CA VAL A 200 -7.57 -18.49 0.15
C VAL A 200 -8.11 -19.77 0.81
N ASN A 201 -7.49 -20.93 0.54
CA ASN A 201 -7.88 -22.19 1.16
C ASN A 201 -7.63 -22.21 2.68
N GLU A 202 -6.54 -21.59 3.15
CA GLU A 202 -6.25 -21.45 4.60
C GLU A 202 -7.33 -20.59 5.30
N PHE A 203 -7.68 -19.44 4.74
CA PHE A 203 -8.75 -18.58 5.27
C PHE A 203 -10.11 -19.29 5.30
N SER A 204 -10.43 -20.06 4.28
CA SER A 204 -11.68 -20.80 4.21
C SER A 204 -11.77 -21.88 5.30
N LYS A 205 -10.66 -22.57 5.58
CA LYS A 205 -10.58 -23.56 6.66
C LYS A 205 -10.71 -22.89 8.05
N GLN A 206 -10.01 -21.78 8.29
CA GLN A 206 -10.11 -21.06 9.56
C GLN A 206 -11.53 -20.59 9.84
N LYS A 207 -12.23 -20.06 8.84
CA LYS A 207 -13.63 -19.64 8.99
C LYS A 207 -14.55 -20.80 9.39
N GLN A 208 -14.34 -21.99 8.83
CA GLN A 208 -15.11 -23.20 9.21
C GLN A 208 -14.86 -23.64 10.65
N TYR A 209 -13.62 -23.53 11.14
CA TYR A 209 -13.29 -23.88 12.54
C TYR A 209 -13.90 -22.89 13.53
N THR A 210 -13.88 -21.58 13.23
CA THR A 210 -14.45 -20.55 14.11
C THR A 210 -15.97 -20.67 14.22
N THR A 211 -16.65 -21.05 13.14
CA THR A 211 -18.11 -21.28 13.15
C THR A 211 -18.50 -22.54 13.92
N ARG A 212 -17.65 -23.57 13.96
CA ARG A 212 -17.91 -24.82 14.71
C ARG A 212 -17.68 -24.71 16.22
N THR A 213 -16.90 -23.74 16.67
CA THR A 213 -16.62 -23.53 18.11
C THR A 213 -17.61 -22.58 18.79
N GLN A 214 -18.55 -22.00 18.04
CA GLN A 214 -19.60 -21.12 18.59
C GLN A 214 -20.95 -21.84 18.79
N TYR A 215 -21.02 -23.16 18.57
CA TYR A 215 -22.14 -24.03 18.89
C TYR A 215 -21.69 -25.10 19.89
#